data_c2c256c53bcc4f07c4bdf3b3f62d6a0f
#
_entry.id   c2c256c53bcc4f07c4bdf3b3f62d6a0f
#
_cell.length_a   1.000
_cell.length_b   1.000
_cell.length_c   1.000
_cell.angle_alpha   90.00
_cell.angle_beta   90.00
_cell.angle_gamma   90.00
#
_symmetry.space_group_name_H-M   'P 1'
#
loop_
_entity.id
_entity.type
_entity.pdbx_description
1 polymer ?
#
loop_
_entity_poly.entity_id
_entity_poly.type
_entity_poly.pdbx_seq_one_letter_code
_entity_poly.pdbx_strand_id
1 'polypeptide(L)'
;MIVKTFVQTPFQQNTRIVWCEATKTSMCIDPGEASPEVAAYIRENKLDLKAIVLTHGHLDHIGGTSFLHEEFPNAEVIAHEDEAELYYSLPTQGLLLGMPQQQLVALGMDYADPPKITRFVADGETLEVGDLKFTFRHCPGHTLGHIVLIEEGEKTVLTGDCLFSGSIGRTDFPGGDYATLIDSIQTKIMSLPDDFTVMCGHGPNTTVGRERVSNPFLNGSYENARGRFV
;
A
#
# COMPACT_ATOMS: atom_id res chain seq x y z
N MET A 1 -10.67 -11.27 11.10
CA MET A 1 -10.51 -10.13 10.15
C MET A 1 -11.33 -10.40 8.89
N ILE A 2 -11.94 -9.36 8.32
CA ILE A 2 -12.58 -9.43 7.00
C ILE A 2 -11.91 -8.39 6.10
N VAL A 3 -11.71 -8.75 4.81
CA VAL A 3 -11.09 -7.87 3.82
C VAL A 3 -11.94 -7.83 2.55
N LYS A 4 -12.24 -6.65 2.06
CA LYS A 4 -12.81 -6.41 0.73
C LYS A 4 -11.80 -5.67 -0.11
N THR A 5 -11.49 -6.21 -1.27
CA THR A 5 -10.59 -5.57 -2.25
C THR A 5 -11.40 -4.98 -3.38
N PHE A 6 -11.03 -3.76 -3.78
CA PHE A 6 -11.50 -3.06 -4.98
C PHE A 6 -10.28 -2.82 -5.86
N VAL A 7 -10.36 -3.28 -7.10
CA VAL A 7 -9.29 -3.02 -8.08
C VAL A 7 -9.58 -1.68 -8.75
N GLN A 8 -8.71 -0.73 -8.54
CA GLN A 8 -8.90 0.67 -8.92
C GLN A 8 -7.78 1.18 -9.81
N THR A 9 -7.98 2.34 -10.36
CA THR A 9 -7.05 3.06 -11.25
C THR A 9 -6.71 2.30 -12.53
N PRO A 10 -6.21 2.96 -13.59
CA PRO A 10 -5.69 2.30 -14.78
C PRO A 10 -4.53 1.32 -14.51
N PHE A 11 -3.86 1.46 -13.35
CA PHE A 11 -2.77 0.58 -12.92
C PHE A 11 -3.23 -0.68 -12.18
N GLN A 12 -4.58 -0.88 -12.00
CA GLN A 12 -5.16 -2.04 -11.31
C GLN A 12 -4.65 -2.19 -9.86
N GLN A 13 -4.60 -1.06 -9.15
CA GLN A 13 -4.23 -1.01 -7.74
C GLN A 13 -5.32 -1.65 -6.86
N ASN A 14 -4.92 -2.30 -5.78
CA ASN A 14 -5.80 -2.99 -4.84
C ASN A 14 -6.12 -2.10 -3.61
N THR A 15 -7.13 -1.24 -3.71
CA THR A 15 -7.70 -0.57 -2.52
C THR A 15 -8.37 -1.61 -1.62
N ARG A 16 -8.09 -1.59 -0.31
CA ARG A 16 -8.67 -2.56 0.62
C ARG A 16 -9.41 -1.91 1.77
N ILE A 17 -10.63 -2.39 2.02
CA ILE A 17 -11.33 -2.15 3.28
C ILE A 17 -11.08 -3.36 4.16
N VAL A 18 -10.47 -3.12 5.33
CA VAL A 18 -10.16 -4.14 6.33
C VAL A 18 -10.94 -3.81 7.60
N TRP A 19 -11.63 -4.80 8.19
CA TRP A 19 -12.40 -4.55 9.41
C TRP A 19 -12.45 -5.73 10.36
N CYS A 20 -12.64 -5.39 11.63
CA CYS A 20 -12.99 -6.34 12.67
C CYS A 20 -14.47 -6.75 12.52
N GLU A 21 -14.75 -8.04 12.34
CA GLU A 21 -16.11 -8.52 12.15
C GLU A 21 -17.02 -8.23 13.34
N ALA A 22 -16.47 -8.36 14.56
CA ALA A 22 -17.21 -8.19 15.80
C ALA A 22 -17.61 -6.73 16.06
N THR A 23 -16.67 -5.79 15.87
CA THR A 23 -16.87 -4.37 16.24
C THR A 23 -17.29 -3.48 15.08
N LYS A 24 -17.13 -3.94 13.83
CA LYS A 24 -17.29 -3.15 12.60
C LYS A 24 -16.31 -1.98 12.46
N THR A 25 -15.35 -1.86 13.37
CA THR A 25 -14.25 -0.90 13.23
C THR A 25 -13.42 -1.27 12.01
N SER A 26 -13.09 -0.30 11.18
CA SER A 26 -12.46 -0.52 9.88
C SER A 26 -11.37 0.48 9.55
N MET A 27 -10.53 0.10 8.61
CA MET A 27 -9.59 0.99 7.93
C MET A 27 -9.66 0.78 6.42
N CYS A 28 -9.34 1.83 5.66
CA CYS A 28 -9.08 1.75 4.24
C CYS A 28 -7.57 1.78 4.01
N ILE A 29 -7.06 0.90 3.18
CA ILE A 29 -5.65 0.88 2.77
C ILE A 29 -5.56 1.29 1.31
N ASP A 30 -4.75 2.31 1.04
CA ASP A 30 -4.41 2.82 -0.28
C ASP A 30 -5.66 3.10 -1.14
N PRO A 31 -6.46 4.14 -0.84
CA PRO A 31 -7.55 4.57 -1.72
C PRO A 31 -6.98 5.17 -3.02
N GLY A 32 -6.88 4.36 -4.08
CA GLY A 32 -6.17 4.73 -5.31
C GLY A 32 -6.89 5.79 -6.15
N GLU A 33 -8.23 5.85 -6.09
CA GLU A 33 -9.02 6.83 -6.82
C GLU A 33 -10.27 7.25 -6.04
N ALA A 34 -10.87 8.38 -6.42
CA ALA A 34 -12.16 8.80 -5.89
C ALA A 34 -13.25 7.78 -6.25
N SER A 35 -13.68 6.98 -5.27
CA SER A 35 -14.58 5.85 -5.50
C SER A 35 -15.87 5.93 -4.68
N PRO A 36 -16.98 6.35 -5.29
CA PRO A 36 -18.30 6.25 -4.66
C PRO A 36 -18.68 4.82 -4.26
N GLU A 37 -18.19 3.80 -4.99
CA GLU A 37 -18.43 2.39 -4.67
C GLU A 37 -17.80 2.01 -3.31
N VAL A 38 -16.55 2.42 -3.06
CA VAL A 38 -15.87 2.17 -1.77
C VAL A 38 -16.62 2.86 -0.63
N ALA A 39 -17.01 4.13 -0.80
CA ALA A 39 -17.76 4.86 0.22
C ALA A 39 -19.14 4.25 0.48
N ALA A 40 -19.86 3.82 -0.57
CA ALA A 40 -21.13 3.13 -0.45
C ALA A 40 -20.97 1.80 0.30
N TYR A 41 -19.96 1.00 -0.04
CA TYR A 41 -19.68 -0.27 0.63
C TYR A 41 -19.47 -0.09 2.15
N ILE A 42 -18.68 0.91 2.56
CA ILE A 42 -18.47 1.22 3.97
C ILE A 42 -19.79 1.53 4.67
N ARG A 43 -20.64 2.37 4.07
CA ARG A 43 -21.96 2.76 4.65
C ARG A 43 -22.94 1.61 4.70
N GLU A 44 -23.09 0.85 3.61
CA GLU A 44 -24.03 -0.28 3.50
C GLU A 44 -23.72 -1.40 4.50
N ASN A 45 -22.43 -1.64 4.75
CA ASN A 45 -21.98 -2.62 5.73
C ASN A 45 -21.87 -2.06 7.16
N LYS A 46 -22.25 -0.78 7.36
CA LYS A 46 -22.24 -0.07 8.66
C LYS A 46 -20.84 -0.13 9.31
N LEU A 47 -19.81 0.02 8.50
CA LEU A 47 -18.44 0.02 8.99
C LEU A 47 -18.09 1.38 9.59
N ASP A 48 -17.40 1.36 10.73
CA ASP A 48 -16.88 2.55 11.40
C ASP A 48 -15.43 2.78 10.93
N LEU A 49 -15.27 3.60 9.87
CA LEU A 49 -13.97 3.90 9.29
C LEU A 49 -13.16 4.80 10.22
N LYS A 50 -12.12 4.26 10.84
CA LYS A 50 -11.23 4.98 11.78
C LYS A 50 -9.97 5.50 11.15
N ALA A 51 -9.48 4.83 10.11
CA ALA A 51 -8.21 5.18 9.48
C ALA A 51 -8.23 4.99 7.97
N ILE A 52 -7.52 5.87 7.29
CA ILE A 52 -7.06 5.75 5.91
C ILE A 52 -5.55 5.58 6.02
N VAL A 53 -5.05 4.38 5.74
CA VAL A 53 -3.63 4.05 5.87
C VAL A 53 -3.00 4.00 4.50
N LEU A 54 -1.93 4.74 4.31
CA LEU A 54 -1.19 4.83 3.07
C LEU A 54 0.10 4.04 3.21
N THR A 55 0.25 2.99 2.41
CA THR A 55 1.50 2.20 2.40
C THR A 55 2.65 3.03 1.88
N HIS A 56 2.39 3.84 0.87
CA HIS A 56 3.33 4.80 0.26
C HIS A 56 2.59 5.89 -0.52
N GLY A 57 3.34 6.86 -1.04
CA GLY A 57 2.81 8.10 -1.59
C GLY A 57 2.61 8.13 -3.11
N HIS A 58 2.66 7.02 -3.86
CA HIS A 58 2.40 7.05 -5.30
C HIS A 58 0.94 7.33 -5.63
N LEU A 59 0.73 8.06 -6.71
CA LEU A 59 -0.55 8.65 -7.11
C LEU A 59 -1.70 7.62 -7.22
N ASP A 60 -1.42 6.40 -7.64
CA ASP A 60 -2.40 5.32 -7.78
C ASP A 60 -2.74 4.61 -6.46
N HIS A 61 -2.03 4.94 -5.37
CA HIS A 61 -2.34 4.49 -3.99
C HIS A 61 -3.04 5.56 -3.16
N ILE A 62 -2.83 6.84 -3.48
CA ILE A 62 -3.31 7.94 -2.65
C ILE A 62 -4.35 8.85 -3.32
N GLY A 63 -4.60 8.67 -4.63
CA GLY A 63 -5.45 9.57 -5.43
C GLY A 63 -6.88 9.73 -4.92
N GLY A 64 -7.42 8.74 -4.24
CA GLY A 64 -8.76 8.77 -3.63
C GLY A 64 -8.81 9.28 -2.20
N THR A 65 -7.66 9.64 -1.60
CA THR A 65 -7.60 10.01 -0.17
C THR A 65 -8.48 11.21 0.15
N SER A 66 -8.46 12.26 -0.69
CA SER A 66 -9.30 13.46 -0.50
C SER A 66 -10.77 13.11 -0.49
N PHE A 67 -11.23 12.39 -1.51
CA PHE A 67 -12.62 11.97 -1.62
C PHE A 67 -13.05 11.15 -0.39
N LEU A 68 -12.26 10.14 -0.01
CA LEU A 68 -12.63 9.27 1.09
C LEU A 68 -12.61 10.00 2.45
N HIS A 69 -11.67 10.93 2.65
CA HIS A 69 -11.62 11.74 3.87
C HIS A 69 -12.76 12.77 3.95
N GLU A 70 -13.20 13.32 2.82
CA GLU A 70 -14.42 14.17 2.79
C GLU A 70 -15.67 13.38 3.17
N GLU A 71 -15.81 12.14 2.69
CA GLU A 71 -16.91 11.24 3.02
C GLU A 71 -16.89 10.75 4.47
N PHE A 72 -15.69 10.64 5.07
CA PHE A 72 -15.46 10.14 6.43
C PHE A 72 -14.43 11.03 7.17
N PRO A 73 -14.81 12.27 7.54
CA PRO A 73 -13.87 13.29 8.05
C PRO A 73 -13.28 12.97 9.43
N ASN A 74 -13.79 11.97 10.13
CA ASN A 74 -13.26 11.52 11.42
C ASN A 74 -12.19 10.41 11.28
N ALA A 75 -11.95 9.91 10.08
CA ALA A 75 -10.90 8.92 9.83
C ALA A 75 -9.52 9.59 9.86
N GLU A 76 -8.58 9.02 10.62
CA GLU A 76 -7.19 9.47 10.59
C GLU A 76 -6.57 9.16 9.23
N VAL A 77 -5.76 10.07 8.69
CA VAL A 77 -4.89 9.81 7.53
C VAL A 77 -3.51 9.46 8.07
N ILE A 78 -3.08 8.24 7.84
CA ILE A 78 -1.87 7.64 8.45
C ILE A 78 -0.85 7.31 7.35
N ALA A 79 0.39 7.75 7.54
CA ALA A 79 1.53 7.43 6.68
C ALA A 79 2.85 7.46 7.47
N HIS A 80 3.95 7.03 6.85
CA HIS A 80 5.29 7.27 7.38
C HIS A 80 5.74 8.71 7.11
N GLU A 81 6.57 9.28 7.99
CA GLU A 81 7.03 10.67 7.85
C GLU A 81 7.79 10.90 6.52
N ASP A 82 8.63 9.95 6.12
CA ASP A 82 9.43 10.03 4.89
C ASP A 82 8.59 9.96 3.60
N GLU A 83 7.29 9.67 3.68
CA GLU A 83 6.36 9.74 2.55
C GLU A 83 5.74 11.12 2.36
N ALA A 84 5.88 12.04 3.31
CA ALA A 84 5.16 13.30 3.29
C ALA A 84 5.44 14.14 2.02
N GLU A 85 6.70 14.21 1.58
CA GLU A 85 7.08 14.95 0.37
C GLU A 85 6.41 14.36 -0.88
N LEU A 86 6.49 13.04 -1.04
CA LEU A 86 5.87 12.34 -2.16
C LEU A 86 4.35 12.46 -2.11
N TYR A 87 3.74 12.29 -0.95
CA TYR A 87 2.30 12.42 -0.75
C TYR A 87 1.77 13.79 -1.15
N TYR A 88 2.40 14.87 -0.67
CA TYR A 88 1.96 16.24 -1.02
C TYR A 88 2.32 16.66 -2.44
N SER A 89 3.14 15.90 -3.16
CA SER A 89 3.41 16.13 -4.58
C SER A 89 2.32 15.55 -5.51
N LEU A 90 1.28 14.91 -4.98
CA LEU A 90 0.22 14.23 -5.74
C LEU A 90 -0.27 14.99 -6.97
N PRO A 91 -0.58 16.31 -6.92
CA PRO A 91 -1.07 17.04 -8.09
C PRO A 91 -0.08 17.09 -9.26
N THR A 92 1.20 16.86 -9.00
CA THR A 92 2.27 16.96 -9.99
C THR A 92 2.90 15.61 -10.36
N GLN A 93 2.60 14.55 -9.63
CA GLN A 93 3.23 13.23 -9.84
C GLN A 93 3.03 12.71 -11.28
N GLY A 94 1.83 12.83 -11.81
CA GLY A 94 1.56 12.38 -13.19
C GLY A 94 2.39 13.13 -14.23
N LEU A 95 2.63 14.43 -14.05
CA LEU A 95 3.49 15.23 -14.91
C LEU A 95 4.96 14.79 -14.81
N LEU A 96 5.42 14.46 -13.59
CA LEU A 96 6.78 13.96 -13.37
C LEU A 96 6.99 12.57 -14.03
N LEU A 97 5.92 11.79 -14.18
CA LEU A 97 5.90 10.53 -14.93
C LEU A 97 5.83 10.74 -16.45
N GLY A 98 5.86 11.99 -16.94
CA GLY A 98 5.80 12.33 -18.35
C GLY A 98 4.41 12.23 -18.98
N MET A 99 3.35 12.12 -18.16
CA MET A 99 1.96 12.12 -18.65
C MET A 99 1.48 13.57 -18.86
N PRO A 100 1.01 13.92 -20.08
CA PRO A 100 0.43 15.24 -20.32
C PRO A 100 -0.83 15.45 -19.47
N GLN A 101 -1.07 16.71 -19.01
CA GLN A 101 -2.26 17.06 -18.24
C GLN A 101 -3.58 16.56 -18.84
N GLN A 102 -3.72 16.66 -20.16
CA GLN A 102 -4.92 16.15 -20.86
C GLN A 102 -5.12 14.65 -20.70
N GLN A 103 -4.02 13.88 -20.65
CA GLN A 103 -4.09 12.45 -20.41
C GLN A 103 -4.47 12.14 -18.98
N LEU A 104 -3.92 12.88 -17.99
CA LEU A 104 -4.29 12.74 -16.58
C LEU A 104 -5.79 12.99 -16.37
N VAL A 105 -6.31 14.08 -16.93
CA VAL A 105 -7.75 14.38 -16.90
C VAL A 105 -8.58 13.25 -17.53
N ALA A 106 -8.17 12.76 -18.70
CA ALA A 106 -8.88 11.68 -19.40
C ALA A 106 -8.89 10.36 -18.63
N LEU A 107 -7.88 10.12 -17.81
CA LEU A 107 -7.75 8.93 -16.95
C LEU A 107 -8.37 9.11 -15.56
N GLY A 108 -8.91 10.30 -15.25
CA GLY A 108 -9.40 10.62 -13.90
C GLY A 108 -8.29 10.74 -12.85
N MET A 109 -7.07 11.03 -13.28
CA MET A 109 -5.86 11.12 -12.45
C MET A 109 -5.39 12.58 -12.28
N ASP A 110 -6.28 13.54 -12.51
CA ASP A 110 -6.06 14.97 -12.25
C ASP A 110 -6.43 15.28 -10.79
N TYR A 111 -5.51 14.98 -9.90
CA TYR A 111 -5.73 15.06 -8.47
C TYR A 111 -5.48 16.47 -7.92
N ALA A 112 -6.34 16.89 -6.98
CA ALA A 112 -6.12 18.07 -6.15
C ALA A 112 -5.15 17.76 -4.99
N ASP A 113 -4.82 18.80 -4.20
CA ASP A 113 -4.03 18.64 -2.99
C ASP A 113 -4.70 17.62 -2.04
N PRO A 114 -3.96 16.64 -1.53
CA PRO A 114 -4.50 15.67 -0.59
C PRO A 114 -4.71 16.29 0.80
N PRO A 115 -5.57 15.71 1.67
CA PRO A 115 -5.75 16.15 3.04
C PRO A 115 -4.46 16.00 3.84
N LYS A 116 -4.38 16.68 4.99
CA LYS A 116 -3.22 16.52 5.87
C LYS A 116 -3.11 15.08 6.38
N ILE A 117 -1.90 14.56 6.40
CA ILE A 117 -1.56 13.38 7.20
C ILE A 117 -1.79 13.78 8.66
N THR A 118 -2.68 13.08 9.36
CA THR A 118 -3.05 13.39 10.75
C THR A 118 -2.23 12.60 11.76
N ARG A 119 -1.63 11.49 11.32
CA ARG A 119 -0.76 10.65 12.15
C ARG A 119 0.40 10.10 11.32
N PHE A 120 1.61 10.36 11.79
CA PHE A 120 2.80 9.65 11.32
C PHE A 120 3.04 8.41 12.16
N VAL A 121 3.54 7.36 11.53
CA VAL A 121 3.88 6.09 12.18
C VAL A 121 5.32 5.71 11.89
N ALA A 122 5.95 5.04 12.86
CA ALA A 122 7.30 4.54 12.77
C ALA A 122 7.34 3.00 12.79
N ASP A 123 8.52 2.43 12.51
CA ASP A 123 8.76 0.98 12.55
C ASP A 123 8.43 0.41 13.95
N GLY A 124 7.61 -0.62 14.00
CA GLY A 124 7.18 -1.28 15.22
C GLY A 124 5.98 -0.65 15.94
N GLU A 125 5.50 0.52 15.49
CA GLU A 125 4.24 1.07 16.03
C GLU A 125 3.03 0.20 15.67
N THR A 126 1.93 0.39 16.40
CA THR A 126 0.72 -0.42 16.21
C THR A 126 -0.53 0.43 15.98
N LEU A 127 -1.48 -0.16 15.25
CA LEU A 127 -2.83 0.37 15.03
C LEU A 127 -3.85 -0.70 15.45
N GLU A 128 -4.79 -0.31 16.31
CA GLU A 128 -5.91 -1.15 16.68
C GLU A 128 -7.12 -0.85 15.79
N VAL A 129 -7.71 -1.90 15.21
CA VAL A 129 -8.92 -1.83 14.39
C VAL A 129 -9.94 -2.78 15.01
N GLY A 130 -10.66 -2.31 16.01
CA GLY A 130 -11.46 -3.15 16.89
C GLY A 130 -10.58 -4.11 17.67
N ASP A 131 -10.82 -5.42 17.54
CA ASP A 131 -10.04 -6.47 18.19
C ASP A 131 -8.78 -6.87 17.39
N LEU A 132 -8.57 -6.30 16.22
CA LEU A 132 -7.40 -6.55 15.38
C LEU A 132 -6.25 -5.62 15.77
N LYS A 133 -5.02 -6.14 15.74
CA LYS A 133 -3.83 -5.35 16.03
C LYS A 133 -2.82 -5.45 14.90
N PHE A 134 -2.64 -4.36 14.17
CA PHE A 134 -1.67 -4.23 13.11
C PHE A 134 -0.37 -3.63 13.63
N THR A 135 0.76 -4.24 13.25
CA THR A 135 2.10 -3.68 13.47
C THR A 135 2.62 -3.11 12.17
N PHE A 136 3.03 -1.85 12.18
CA PHE A 136 3.72 -1.22 11.07
C PHE A 136 5.18 -1.65 11.02
N ARG A 137 5.69 -1.95 9.83
CA ARG A 137 7.13 -2.07 9.59
C ARG A 137 7.55 -1.14 8.47
N HIS A 138 8.57 -0.34 8.71
CA HIS A 138 9.19 0.50 7.70
C HIS A 138 9.96 -0.38 6.72
N CYS A 139 9.62 -0.26 5.44
CA CYS A 139 10.09 -1.16 4.36
C CYS A 139 10.50 -0.32 3.13
N PRO A 140 11.54 0.56 3.27
CA PRO A 140 11.97 1.45 2.20
C PRO A 140 12.56 0.73 1.00
N GLY A 141 12.69 1.45 -0.12
CA GLY A 141 13.37 1.00 -1.33
C GLY A 141 12.49 1.02 -2.58
N HIS A 142 11.15 0.91 -2.46
CA HIS A 142 10.21 1.32 -3.50
C HIS A 142 9.99 2.82 -3.45
N THR A 143 9.70 3.33 -2.25
CA THR A 143 9.78 4.74 -1.85
C THR A 143 10.57 4.86 -0.55
N LEU A 144 10.81 6.09 -0.07
CA LEU A 144 11.61 6.32 1.13
C LEU A 144 10.90 5.89 2.41
N GLY A 145 9.62 6.16 2.53
CA GLY A 145 8.83 5.89 3.75
C GLY A 145 7.84 4.74 3.60
N HIS A 146 8.01 3.86 2.61
CA HIS A 146 7.09 2.73 2.43
C HIS A 146 6.92 1.91 3.71
N ILE A 147 5.67 1.60 4.07
CA ILE A 147 5.34 0.75 5.22
C ILE A 147 4.54 -0.48 4.80
N VAL A 148 4.70 -1.55 5.58
CA VAL A 148 3.85 -2.74 5.51
C VAL A 148 3.10 -2.92 6.82
N LEU A 149 1.93 -3.55 6.78
CA LEU A 149 1.11 -3.80 7.96
C LEU A 149 0.99 -5.29 8.23
N ILE A 150 1.31 -5.73 9.43
CA ILE A 150 1.27 -7.13 9.83
C ILE A 150 0.18 -7.32 10.88
N GLU A 151 -0.71 -8.27 10.65
CA GLU A 151 -1.67 -8.80 11.62
C GLU A 151 -1.31 -10.26 11.91
N GLU A 152 -0.79 -10.51 13.13
CA GLU A 152 -0.23 -11.82 13.47
C GLU A 152 -1.30 -12.88 13.72
N GLY A 153 -2.46 -12.51 14.31
CA GLY A 153 -3.55 -13.43 14.62
C GLY A 153 -4.18 -14.05 13.37
N GLU A 154 -4.30 -13.26 12.31
CA GLU A 154 -4.83 -13.68 11.01
C GLU A 154 -3.73 -14.12 10.03
N LYS A 155 -2.47 -14.09 10.47
CA LYS A 155 -1.29 -14.42 9.64
C LYS A 155 -1.30 -13.68 8.31
N THR A 156 -1.44 -12.36 8.35
CA THR A 156 -1.57 -11.53 7.16
C THR A 156 -0.57 -10.38 7.18
N VAL A 157 0.02 -10.10 6.03
CA VAL A 157 0.81 -8.91 5.79
C VAL A 157 0.29 -8.18 4.55
N LEU A 158 0.00 -6.88 4.69
CA LEU A 158 -0.33 -5.99 3.58
C LEU A 158 0.96 -5.30 3.17
N THR A 159 1.40 -5.57 1.95
CA THR A 159 2.77 -5.22 1.51
C THR A 159 2.84 -3.98 0.64
N GLY A 160 1.68 -3.39 0.26
CA GLY A 160 1.70 -2.35 -0.76
C GLY A 160 2.55 -2.80 -1.95
N ASP A 161 3.48 -1.97 -2.34
CA ASP A 161 4.35 -2.20 -3.49
C ASP A 161 5.77 -2.68 -3.13
N CYS A 162 5.99 -3.19 -1.92
CA CYS A 162 7.26 -3.87 -1.61
C CYS A 162 7.36 -5.22 -2.30
N LEU A 163 6.33 -6.07 -2.17
CA LEU A 163 6.35 -7.47 -2.63
C LEU A 163 5.06 -7.82 -3.35
N PHE A 164 5.20 -8.45 -4.52
CA PHE A 164 4.12 -8.98 -5.35
C PHE A 164 4.23 -10.48 -5.53
N SER A 165 3.17 -11.09 -6.05
CA SER A 165 3.19 -12.50 -6.47
C SER A 165 4.17 -12.72 -7.63
N GLY A 166 5.37 -13.23 -7.31
CA GLY A 166 6.46 -13.49 -8.28
C GLY A 166 7.24 -12.25 -8.71
N SER A 167 7.08 -11.11 -8.05
CA SER A 167 7.78 -9.86 -8.39
C SER A 167 8.02 -8.99 -7.14
N ILE A 168 8.65 -7.85 -7.33
CA ILE A 168 8.84 -6.79 -6.33
C ILE A 168 8.46 -5.44 -6.94
N GLY A 169 8.30 -4.42 -6.09
CA GLY A 169 8.12 -3.04 -6.53
C GLY A 169 9.29 -2.53 -7.36
N ARG A 170 8.99 -1.57 -8.24
CA ARG A 170 10.03 -0.87 -9.02
C ARG A 170 10.87 0.01 -8.10
N THR A 171 12.11 0.26 -8.52
CA THR A 171 13.08 1.03 -7.74
C THR A 171 13.80 2.10 -8.56
N ASP A 172 13.24 2.43 -9.72
CA ASP A 172 13.80 3.39 -10.69
C ASP A 172 13.15 4.78 -10.61
N PHE A 173 12.18 4.98 -9.70
CA PHE A 173 11.60 6.28 -9.41
C PHE A 173 12.38 7.01 -8.31
N PRO A 174 12.24 8.36 -8.21
CA PRO A 174 12.87 9.12 -7.13
C PRO A 174 12.54 8.53 -5.74
N GLY A 175 13.57 8.31 -4.93
CA GLY A 175 13.45 7.65 -3.64
C GLY A 175 13.55 6.12 -3.69
N GLY A 176 13.55 5.51 -4.89
CA GLY A 176 13.72 4.07 -5.08
C GLY A 176 15.19 3.63 -5.02
N ASP A 177 15.43 2.46 -4.41
CA ASP A 177 16.74 1.79 -4.37
C ASP A 177 16.56 0.28 -4.28
N TYR A 178 17.13 -0.45 -5.24
CA TYR A 178 16.96 -1.90 -5.34
C TYR A 178 17.55 -2.65 -4.16
N ALA A 179 18.76 -2.28 -3.73
CA ALA A 179 19.44 -2.99 -2.65
C ALA A 179 18.70 -2.80 -1.32
N THR A 180 18.23 -1.58 -1.07
CA THR A 180 17.39 -1.23 0.08
C THR A 180 16.08 -2.00 0.07
N LEU A 181 15.39 -2.10 -1.08
CA LEU A 181 14.13 -2.85 -1.18
C LEU A 181 14.33 -4.33 -0.90
N ILE A 182 15.37 -4.96 -1.47
CA ILE A 182 15.68 -6.37 -1.21
C ILE A 182 15.97 -6.60 0.27
N ASP A 183 16.79 -5.75 0.90
CA ASP A 183 17.09 -5.86 2.34
C ASP A 183 15.82 -5.69 3.19
N SER A 184 14.97 -4.71 2.86
CA SER A 184 13.69 -4.49 3.51
C SER A 184 12.78 -5.72 3.42
N ILE A 185 12.61 -6.29 2.23
CA ILE A 185 11.80 -7.50 2.03
C ILE A 185 12.37 -8.67 2.85
N GLN A 186 13.69 -8.90 2.78
CA GLN A 186 14.33 -10.01 3.50
C GLN A 186 14.18 -9.88 5.02
N THR A 187 14.38 -8.69 5.56
CA THR A 187 14.37 -8.46 7.01
C THR A 187 12.99 -8.26 7.59
N LYS A 188 12.07 -7.63 6.85
CA LYS A 188 10.76 -7.22 7.36
C LYS A 188 9.62 -8.17 6.96
N ILE A 189 9.69 -8.82 5.78
CA ILE A 189 8.63 -9.68 5.26
C ILE A 189 9.05 -11.15 5.29
N MET A 190 10.25 -11.49 4.77
CA MET A 190 10.73 -12.87 4.77
C MET A 190 11.13 -13.39 6.16
N SER A 191 11.16 -12.55 7.19
CA SER A 191 11.26 -12.97 8.59
C SER A 191 9.95 -13.57 9.14
N LEU A 192 8.82 -13.41 8.44
CA LEU A 192 7.53 -13.98 8.82
C LEU A 192 7.45 -15.48 8.46
N PRO A 193 6.60 -16.25 9.15
CA PRO A 193 6.31 -17.64 8.81
C PRO A 193 5.75 -17.82 7.38
N ASP A 194 5.99 -19.02 6.80
CA ASP A 194 5.61 -19.35 5.41
C ASP A 194 4.11 -19.29 5.14
N ASP A 195 3.29 -19.50 6.16
CA ASP A 195 1.82 -19.53 6.09
C ASP A 195 1.17 -18.13 6.17
N PHE A 196 1.96 -17.05 6.27
CA PHE A 196 1.42 -15.70 6.16
C PHE A 196 0.93 -15.42 4.75
N THR A 197 -0.29 -14.92 4.67
CA THR A 197 -0.87 -14.37 3.43
C THR A 197 -0.26 -13.01 3.14
N VAL A 198 0.27 -12.83 1.93
CA VAL A 198 0.77 -11.55 1.42
C VAL A 198 -0.32 -10.90 0.58
N MET A 199 -0.80 -9.75 1.01
CA MET A 199 -1.79 -8.94 0.29
C MET A 199 -1.07 -7.78 -0.42
N CYS A 200 -0.85 -7.96 -1.73
CA CYS A 200 -0.05 -7.06 -2.56
C CYS A 200 -0.81 -5.78 -2.97
N GLY A 201 -0.12 -4.67 -3.21
CA GLY A 201 -0.69 -3.43 -3.76
C GLY A 201 -1.27 -3.61 -5.16
N HIS A 202 -0.71 -4.51 -5.95
CA HIS A 202 -1.19 -4.89 -7.29
C HIS A 202 -1.26 -6.40 -7.45
N GLY A 203 -2.16 -6.85 -8.34
CA GLY A 203 -2.29 -8.24 -8.73
C GLY A 203 -2.83 -9.16 -7.62
N PRO A 204 -2.61 -10.48 -7.72
CA PRO A 204 -3.16 -11.44 -6.79
C PRO A 204 -2.38 -11.51 -5.48
N ASN A 205 -3.06 -11.94 -4.42
CA ASN A 205 -2.41 -12.30 -3.16
C ASN A 205 -1.49 -13.53 -3.35
N THR A 206 -0.52 -13.67 -2.44
CA THR A 206 0.40 -14.80 -2.40
C THR A 206 0.68 -15.21 -0.95
N THR A 207 1.74 -15.96 -0.68
CA THR A 207 2.20 -16.30 0.67
C THR A 207 3.70 -16.07 0.82
N VAL A 208 4.15 -15.81 2.04
CA VAL A 208 5.58 -15.63 2.35
C VAL A 208 6.39 -16.87 1.90
N GLY A 209 5.89 -18.07 2.16
CA GLY A 209 6.57 -19.31 1.78
C GLY A 209 6.68 -19.49 0.26
N ARG A 210 5.63 -19.14 -0.50
CA ARG A 210 5.70 -19.18 -1.96
C ARG A 210 6.75 -18.21 -2.50
N GLU A 211 6.72 -16.97 -2.04
CA GLU A 211 7.65 -15.96 -2.54
C GLU A 211 9.10 -16.25 -2.15
N ARG A 212 9.34 -16.80 -0.96
CA ARG A 212 10.68 -17.24 -0.55
C ARG A 212 11.30 -18.25 -1.51
N VAL A 213 10.48 -19.15 -2.05
CA VAL A 213 10.94 -20.24 -2.94
C VAL A 213 10.94 -19.83 -4.41
N SER A 214 9.87 -19.17 -4.87
CA SER A 214 9.62 -18.99 -6.31
C SER A 214 9.84 -17.59 -6.84
N ASN A 215 9.95 -16.57 -5.97
CA ASN A 215 10.17 -15.20 -6.43
C ASN A 215 11.60 -15.04 -6.98
N PRO A 216 11.79 -14.69 -8.27
CA PRO A 216 13.10 -14.64 -8.89
C PRO A 216 14.03 -13.57 -8.30
N PHE A 217 13.47 -12.52 -7.72
CA PHE A 217 14.23 -11.44 -7.06
C PHE A 217 14.73 -11.86 -5.67
N LEU A 218 14.11 -12.84 -5.02
CA LEU A 218 14.42 -13.27 -3.66
C LEU A 218 15.24 -14.57 -3.62
N ASN A 219 15.16 -15.41 -4.66
CA ASN A 219 15.85 -16.69 -4.73
C ASN A 219 17.18 -16.65 -5.50
N GLY A 220 17.66 -15.46 -5.88
CA GLY A 220 18.92 -15.26 -6.62
C GLY A 220 18.84 -15.55 -8.13
N SER A 221 17.71 -16.00 -8.66
CA SER A 221 17.58 -16.33 -10.08
C SER A 221 17.70 -15.09 -10.97
N TYR A 222 17.22 -13.95 -10.52
CA TYR A 222 17.30 -12.67 -11.23
C TYR A 222 18.73 -12.17 -11.35
N GLU A 223 19.53 -12.20 -10.28
CA GLU A 223 20.92 -11.79 -10.29
C GLU A 223 21.78 -12.70 -11.16
N ASN A 224 21.53 -14.01 -11.11
CA ASN A 224 22.19 -14.99 -11.98
C ASN A 224 21.87 -14.76 -13.48
N ALA A 225 20.67 -14.27 -13.79
CA ALA A 225 20.31 -13.92 -15.16
C ALA A 225 21.02 -12.63 -15.63
N ARG A 226 21.08 -11.58 -14.77
CA ARG A 226 21.79 -10.33 -15.08
C ARG A 226 23.30 -10.55 -15.30
N GLY A 227 23.94 -11.39 -14.50
CA GLY A 227 25.36 -11.70 -14.61
C GLY A 227 25.77 -12.50 -15.88
N ARG A 228 24.79 -12.98 -16.67
CA ARG A 228 25.07 -13.66 -17.96
C ARG A 228 25.08 -12.71 -19.18
N PHE A 229 24.72 -11.44 -18.98
CA PHE A 229 24.65 -10.42 -20.03
C PHE A 229 25.68 -9.29 -19.86
N VAL A 230 26.71 -9.49 -19.00
CA VAL A 230 27.84 -8.59 -18.82
C VAL A 230 29.08 -9.21 -19.47
#